data_3b35f20a8e425968355bc60ad41ad86c
#
_entry.id   3b35f20a8e425968355bc60ad41ad86c
#
_cell.length_a   1.000
_cell.length_b   1.000
_cell.length_c   1.000
_cell.angle_alpha   90.00
_cell.angle_beta   90.00
_cell.angle_gamma   90.00
#
_symmetry.space_group_name_H-M   'P 1'
#
loop_
_entity.id
_entity.type
_entity.pdbx_description
1 polymer ?
#
loop_
_entity_poly.entity_id
_entity_poly.type
_entity_poly.pdbx_seq_one_letter_code
_entity_poly.pdbx_strand_id
1 'polypeptide(L)'
;FIPNSINIGLDGSFAQWVGEMIPDIKQEILLVTYEDKEKEAITRLSRVGYDNTVGFLKGGFDAWEKSGKDFEVTNRIDGSELETLYKNKKPIIIDVRKKSEFDSEHAIGAINVPLNEINQHLAQFPKDKPFVLHCAGGYRSMIAASILKQRGWQDFTDVRGGFEDISKTSIPKSEYVCPSTLL
;
A
#
# COMPACT_ATOMS: atom_id res chain seq x y z
N PHE A 1 1.52 4.83 11.50
CA PHE A 1 0.82 3.61 11.94
C PHE A 1 1.62 2.84 12.98
N ILE A 2 0.95 1.96 13.71
CA ILE A 2 1.59 1.17 14.79
C ILE A 2 2.51 0.11 14.16
N PRO A 3 3.76 -0.06 14.67
CA PRO A 3 4.67 -1.10 14.18
C PRO A 3 4.03 -2.49 14.20
N ASN A 4 4.32 -3.28 13.18
CA ASN A 4 3.77 -4.63 12.96
C ASN A 4 2.26 -4.68 12.65
N SER A 5 1.58 -3.56 12.47
CA SER A 5 0.20 -3.54 11.99
C SER A 5 0.12 -3.52 10.46
N ILE A 6 -1.01 -3.98 9.92
CA ILE A 6 -1.36 -3.78 8.50
C ILE A 6 -2.26 -2.55 8.41
N ASN A 7 -1.87 -1.59 7.58
CA ASN A 7 -2.63 -0.36 7.38
C ASN A 7 -3.57 -0.51 6.16
N ILE A 8 -4.84 -0.79 6.41
CA ILE A 8 -5.86 -0.88 5.36
C ILE A 8 -6.87 0.26 5.57
N GLY A 9 -6.89 1.23 4.67
CA GLY A 9 -7.79 2.38 4.78
C GLY A 9 -9.26 1.97 4.74
N LEU A 10 -10.06 2.52 5.66
CA LEU A 10 -11.49 2.23 5.72
C LEU A 10 -12.23 2.83 4.51
N ASP A 11 -11.81 4.03 4.06
CA ASP A 11 -12.35 4.69 2.87
C ASP A 11 -11.75 4.08 1.59
N GLY A 12 -12.40 3.04 1.06
CA GLY A 12 -11.94 2.34 -0.15
C GLY A 12 -12.39 0.89 -0.19
N SER A 13 -11.65 0.05 -0.90
CA SER A 13 -11.93 -1.39 -1.04
C SER A 13 -11.52 -2.18 0.23
N PHE A 14 -11.85 -1.66 1.41
CA PHE A 14 -11.43 -2.20 2.72
C PHE A 14 -11.67 -3.70 2.85
N ALA A 15 -12.93 -4.13 2.66
CA ALA A 15 -13.32 -5.53 2.87
C ALA A 15 -12.61 -6.49 1.90
N GLN A 16 -12.42 -6.06 0.64
CA GLN A 16 -11.65 -6.84 -0.34
C GLN A 16 -10.21 -7.02 0.13
N TRP A 17 -9.54 -5.93 0.53
CA TRP A 17 -8.14 -5.99 0.94
C TRP A 17 -7.93 -6.69 2.29
N VAL A 18 -8.91 -6.66 3.18
CA VAL A 18 -8.89 -7.51 4.37
C VAL A 18 -8.84 -8.98 3.97
N GLY A 19 -9.73 -9.41 3.06
CA GLY A 19 -9.76 -10.80 2.57
C GLY A 19 -8.48 -11.24 1.86
N GLU A 20 -7.83 -10.34 1.11
CA GLU A 20 -6.58 -10.62 0.42
C GLU A 20 -5.36 -10.67 1.37
N MET A 21 -5.35 -9.84 2.42
CA MET A 21 -4.18 -9.68 3.28
C MET A 21 -4.21 -10.53 4.54
N ILE A 22 -5.40 -10.94 5.00
CA ILE A 22 -5.60 -11.77 6.19
C ILE A 22 -6.25 -13.09 5.77
N PRO A 23 -5.45 -14.13 5.45
CA PRO A 23 -6.00 -15.37 4.88
C PRO A 23 -6.80 -16.21 5.87
N ASP A 24 -6.59 -16.08 7.18
CA ASP A 24 -7.36 -16.79 8.19
C ASP A 24 -8.53 -15.92 8.66
N ILE A 25 -9.76 -16.30 8.29
CA ILE A 25 -10.96 -15.59 8.70
C ILE A 25 -11.23 -15.67 10.23
N LYS A 26 -10.56 -16.60 10.92
CA LYS A 26 -10.64 -16.75 12.39
C LYS A 26 -9.54 -15.96 13.12
N GLN A 27 -8.69 -15.24 12.38
CA GLN A 27 -7.66 -14.40 12.97
C GLN A 27 -8.27 -13.42 13.97
N GLU A 28 -7.74 -13.38 15.19
CA GLU A 28 -8.07 -12.32 16.14
C GLU A 28 -7.58 -10.97 15.62
N ILE A 29 -8.47 -9.98 15.62
CA ILE A 29 -8.18 -8.65 15.08
C ILE A 29 -8.33 -7.61 16.19
N LEU A 30 -7.27 -6.84 16.42
CA LEU A 30 -7.31 -5.59 17.17
C LEU A 30 -7.34 -4.41 16.21
N LEU A 31 -8.28 -3.49 16.39
CA LEU A 31 -8.47 -2.35 15.52
C LEU A 31 -7.81 -1.09 16.07
N VAL A 32 -7.24 -0.32 15.14
CA VAL A 32 -6.86 1.08 15.35
C VAL A 32 -7.55 1.90 14.28
N THR A 33 -8.54 2.69 14.67
CA THR A 33 -9.36 3.49 13.76
C THR A 33 -9.32 4.97 14.15
N TYR A 34 -9.86 5.83 13.31
CA TYR A 34 -10.28 7.15 13.77
C TYR A 34 -11.44 7.03 14.76
N GLU A 35 -11.61 8.04 15.61
CA GLU A 35 -12.71 8.11 16.57
C GLU A 35 -14.07 7.96 15.84
N ASP A 36 -14.98 7.21 16.45
CA ASP A 36 -16.32 6.89 15.93
C ASP A 36 -16.34 6.00 14.66
N LYS A 37 -15.19 5.47 14.22
CA LYS A 37 -15.11 4.55 13.07
C LYS A 37 -15.04 3.07 13.45
N GLU A 38 -14.96 2.75 14.72
CA GLU A 38 -14.80 1.37 15.21
C GLU A 38 -15.98 0.50 14.78
N LYS A 39 -17.21 0.99 15.00
CA LYS A 39 -18.43 0.26 14.64
C LYS A 39 -18.53 0.02 13.13
N GLU A 40 -18.15 1.01 12.33
CA GLU A 40 -18.11 0.85 10.87
C GLU A 40 -17.10 -0.23 10.47
N ALA A 41 -15.88 -0.17 11.01
CA ALA A 41 -14.83 -1.14 10.72
C ALA A 41 -15.25 -2.57 11.10
N ILE A 42 -15.77 -2.78 12.31
CA ILE A 42 -16.28 -4.07 12.77
C ILE A 42 -17.39 -4.59 11.86
N THR A 43 -18.36 -3.74 11.52
CA THR A 43 -19.47 -4.12 10.63
C THR A 43 -18.97 -4.55 9.25
N ARG A 44 -17.98 -3.84 8.70
CA ARG A 44 -17.40 -4.17 7.38
C ARG A 44 -16.56 -5.44 7.43
N LEU A 45 -15.88 -5.73 8.53
CA LEU A 45 -15.19 -7.00 8.77
C LEU A 45 -16.18 -8.17 8.81
N SER A 46 -17.23 -8.07 9.64
CA SER A 46 -18.25 -9.11 9.76
C SER A 46 -18.95 -9.43 8.44
N ARG A 47 -19.19 -8.44 7.58
CA ARG A 47 -19.80 -8.65 6.26
C ARG A 47 -19.00 -9.57 5.33
N VAL A 48 -17.72 -9.76 5.61
CA VAL A 48 -16.83 -10.63 4.85
C VAL A 48 -16.27 -11.79 5.69
N GLY A 49 -16.91 -12.06 6.82
CA GLY A 49 -16.69 -13.25 7.66
C GLY A 49 -15.62 -13.11 8.74
N TYR A 50 -15.07 -11.89 8.96
CA TYR A 50 -14.12 -11.64 10.05
C TYR A 50 -14.85 -11.20 11.31
N ASP A 51 -15.38 -12.17 12.07
CA ASP A 51 -16.17 -11.93 13.27
C ASP A 51 -15.35 -11.89 14.56
N ASN A 52 -14.04 -12.13 14.47
CA ASN A 52 -13.17 -12.26 15.63
C ASN A 52 -12.42 -10.95 15.96
N THR A 53 -13.14 -9.83 15.95
CA THR A 53 -12.60 -8.56 16.45
C THR A 53 -12.64 -8.57 17.97
N VAL A 54 -11.46 -8.72 18.60
CA VAL A 54 -11.32 -8.85 20.05
C VAL A 54 -11.26 -7.51 20.79
N GLY A 55 -11.10 -6.40 20.06
CA GLY A 55 -11.10 -5.06 20.64
C GLY A 55 -10.62 -3.98 19.68
N PHE A 56 -10.57 -2.76 20.19
CA PHE A 56 -10.01 -1.60 19.49
C PHE A 56 -9.24 -0.68 20.45
N LEU A 57 -8.31 0.08 19.91
CA LEU A 57 -7.57 1.07 20.68
C LEU A 57 -8.43 2.32 20.88
N LYS A 58 -8.86 2.56 22.13
CA LYS A 58 -9.62 3.77 22.46
C LYS A 58 -8.79 5.03 22.19
N GLY A 59 -9.35 5.97 21.44
CA GLY A 59 -8.69 7.18 20.99
C GLY A 59 -7.73 6.96 19.79
N GLY A 60 -7.77 5.76 19.19
CA GLY A 60 -7.10 5.48 17.92
C GLY A 60 -5.60 5.71 17.93
N PHE A 61 -5.08 6.08 16.76
CA PHE A 61 -3.64 6.33 16.59
C PHE A 61 -3.13 7.52 17.42
N ASP A 62 -3.96 8.54 17.62
CA ASP A 62 -3.60 9.72 18.43
C ASP A 62 -3.29 9.34 19.89
N ALA A 63 -4.05 8.41 20.46
CA ALA A 63 -3.80 7.91 21.81
C ALA A 63 -2.48 7.12 21.87
N TRP A 64 -2.17 6.36 20.82
CA TRP A 64 -0.89 5.65 20.70
C TRP A 64 0.29 6.63 20.67
N GLU A 65 0.24 7.61 19.79
CA GLU A 65 1.29 8.62 19.63
C GLU A 65 1.51 9.42 20.93
N LYS A 66 0.42 9.89 21.56
CA LYS A 66 0.49 10.61 22.85
C LYS A 66 1.03 9.76 23.99
N SER A 67 0.97 8.45 23.89
CA SER A 67 1.55 7.54 24.91
C SER A 67 3.08 7.41 24.83
N GLY A 68 3.72 8.07 23.84
CA GLY A 68 5.17 8.02 23.64
C GLY A 68 5.70 6.69 23.11
N LYS A 69 4.83 5.85 22.55
CA LYS A 69 5.22 4.58 21.93
C LYS A 69 5.70 4.79 20.49
N ASP A 70 6.58 3.91 20.03
CA ASP A 70 7.09 3.93 18.66
C ASP A 70 5.98 3.81 17.62
N PHE A 71 6.14 4.49 16.50
CA PHE A 71 5.28 4.38 15.33
C PHE A 71 6.09 4.46 14.03
N GLU A 72 5.53 3.90 12.98
CA GLU A 72 6.12 3.88 11.65
C GLU A 72 5.57 5.01 10.79
N VAL A 73 6.46 5.62 10.02
CA VAL A 73 6.12 6.65 9.03
C VAL A 73 6.59 6.18 7.65
N THR A 74 5.78 6.41 6.63
CA THR A 74 6.18 6.20 5.24
C THR A 74 6.53 7.54 4.60
N ASN A 75 7.75 7.65 4.09
CA ASN A 75 8.13 8.81 3.28
C ASN A 75 7.29 8.85 2.01
N ARG A 76 6.81 10.02 1.65
CA ARG A 76 5.94 10.20 0.49
C ARG A 76 6.39 11.38 -0.35
N ILE A 77 6.40 11.18 -1.67
CA ILE A 77 6.65 12.22 -2.67
C ILE A 77 5.47 12.29 -3.64
N ASP A 78 5.36 13.39 -4.36
CA ASP A 78 4.43 13.52 -5.48
C ASP A 78 5.08 13.14 -6.82
N GLY A 79 4.30 13.17 -7.92
CA GLY A 79 4.79 12.83 -9.25
C GLY A 79 5.90 13.74 -9.74
N SER A 80 5.90 15.03 -9.40
CA SER A 80 6.91 16.01 -9.83
C SER A 80 8.24 15.82 -9.09
N GLU A 81 8.18 15.47 -7.81
CA GLU A 81 9.35 15.10 -7.01
C GLU A 81 9.96 13.79 -7.53
N LEU A 82 9.11 12.80 -7.89
CA LEU A 82 9.58 11.58 -8.53
C LEU A 82 10.24 11.87 -9.89
N GLU A 83 9.65 12.73 -10.70
CA GLU A 83 10.24 13.13 -12.00
C GLU A 83 11.64 13.71 -11.82
N THR A 84 11.80 14.57 -10.83
CA THR A 84 13.11 15.16 -10.49
C THR A 84 14.10 14.07 -10.05
N LEU A 85 13.66 13.15 -9.19
CA LEU A 85 14.48 12.02 -8.74
C LEU A 85 14.86 11.12 -9.92
N TYR A 86 13.92 10.84 -10.83
CA TYR A 86 14.12 9.98 -12.00
C TYR A 86 15.17 10.56 -12.96
N LYS A 87 15.12 11.86 -13.24
CA LYS A 87 16.11 12.54 -14.07
C LYS A 87 17.53 12.45 -13.52
N ASN A 88 17.66 12.49 -12.19
CA ASN A 88 18.96 12.53 -11.53
C ASN A 88 19.54 11.13 -11.21
N LYS A 89 18.71 10.17 -10.80
CA LYS A 89 19.18 8.91 -10.21
C LYS A 89 18.59 7.64 -10.81
N LYS A 90 17.54 7.75 -11.66
CA LYS A 90 16.80 6.59 -12.19
C LYS A 90 16.52 5.53 -11.11
N PRO A 91 15.68 5.84 -10.11
CA PRO A 91 15.42 4.95 -8.99
C PRO A 91 14.78 3.64 -9.45
N ILE A 92 14.91 2.59 -8.66
CA ILE A 92 14.11 1.39 -8.82
C ILE A 92 12.67 1.75 -8.51
N ILE A 93 11.73 1.46 -9.40
CA ILE A 93 10.30 1.72 -9.23
C ILE A 93 9.58 0.38 -9.11
N ILE A 94 8.80 0.21 -8.05
CA ILE A 94 7.95 -0.96 -7.82
C ILE A 94 6.49 -0.56 -7.94
N ASP A 95 5.78 -1.18 -8.86
CA ASP A 95 4.36 -0.97 -9.11
C ASP A 95 3.54 -2.12 -8.49
N VAL A 96 2.73 -1.82 -7.48
CA VAL A 96 1.89 -2.83 -6.81
C VAL A 96 0.47 -2.90 -7.36
N ARG A 97 0.23 -2.35 -8.55
CA ARG A 97 -1.04 -2.52 -9.27
C ARG A 97 -1.19 -3.96 -9.76
N LYS A 98 -2.42 -4.33 -10.14
CA LYS A 98 -2.68 -5.61 -10.80
C LYS A 98 -1.88 -5.70 -12.10
N LYS A 99 -1.51 -6.92 -12.48
CA LYS A 99 -0.75 -7.15 -13.73
C LYS A 99 -1.45 -6.55 -14.96
N SER A 100 -2.78 -6.64 -15.07
CA SER A 100 -3.54 -6.06 -16.17
C SER A 100 -3.45 -4.52 -16.25
N GLU A 101 -3.37 -3.84 -15.09
CA GLU A 101 -3.15 -2.37 -15.06
C GLU A 101 -1.73 -2.01 -15.49
N PHE A 102 -0.75 -2.82 -15.07
CA PHE A 102 0.64 -2.65 -15.45
C PHE A 102 0.85 -2.90 -16.94
N ASP A 103 0.29 -3.99 -17.47
CA ASP A 103 0.40 -4.35 -18.88
C ASP A 103 -0.31 -3.32 -19.79
N SER A 104 -1.34 -2.64 -19.27
CA SER A 104 -2.02 -1.57 -20.00
C SER A 104 -1.12 -0.34 -20.18
N GLU A 105 -0.49 0.13 -19.14
CA GLU A 105 0.48 1.23 -19.19
C GLU A 105 1.29 1.27 -17.89
N HIS A 106 2.61 1.45 -17.97
CA HIS A 106 3.49 1.55 -16.80
C HIS A 106 4.71 2.45 -17.07
N ALA A 107 5.39 2.89 -16.02
CA ALA A 107 6.67 3.58 -16.13
C ALA A 107 7.74 2.61 -16.64
N ILE A 108 8.47 2.99 -17.72
CA ILE A 108 9.51 2.14 -18.32
C ILE A 108 10.56 1.77 -17.26
N GLY A 109 10.83 0.48 -17.12
CA GLY A 109 11.78 -0.08 -16.15
C GLY A 109 11.21 -0.30 -14.76
N ALA A 110 9.92 -0.04 -14.53
CA ALA A 110 9.25 -0.43 -13.29
C ALA A 110 9.08 -1.95 -13.19
N ILE A 111 9.15 -2.46 -11.98
CA ILE A 111 8.92 -3.87 -11.65
C ILE A 111 7.50 -4.01 -11.10
N ASN A 112 6.71 -4.90 -11.67
CA ASN A 112 5.36 -5.14 -11.17
C ASN A 112 5.36 -6.25 -10.11
N VAL A 113 4.88 -5.91 -8.93
CA VAL A 113 4.64 -6.84 -7.82
C VAL A 113 3.23 -6.60 -7.29
N PRO A 114 2.20 -7.25 -7.84
CA PRO A 114 0.82 -7.01 -7.44
C PRO A 114 0.61 -7.20 -5.93
N LEU A 115 -0.14 -6.27 -5.29
CA LEU A 115 -0.34 -6.28 -3.84
C LEU A 115 -0.92 -7.61 -3.33
N ASN A 116 -1.86 -8.21 -4.05
CA ASN A 116 -2.44 -9.51 -3.68
C ASN A 116 -1.42 -10.67 -3.68
N GLU A 117 -0.29 -10.50 -4.34
CA GLU A 117 0.79 -11.48 -4.44
C GLU A 117 2.03 -11.10 -3.61
N ILE A 118 1.96 -10.00 -2.86
CA ILE A 118 3.13 -9.41 -2.19
C ILE A 118 3.88 -10.40 -1.30
N ASN A 119 3.15 -11.24 -0.55
CA ASN A 119 3.76 -12.21 0.36
C ASN A 119 4.55 -13.32 -0.37
N GLN A 120 4.19 -13.63 -1.62
CA GLN A 120 4.85 -14.63 -2.45
C GLN A 120 6.08 -14.05 -3.16
N HIS A 121 6.11 -12.74 -3.35
CA HIS A 121 7.11 -12.04 -4.15
C HIS A 121 7.98 -11.05 -3.36
N LEU A 122 8.08 -11.21 -2.04
CA LEU A 122 8.91 -10.34 -1.19
C LEU A 122 10.38 -10.24 -1.65
N ALA A 123 10.92 -11.29 -2.27
CA ALA A 123 12.28 -11.30 -2.79
C ALA A 123 12.51 -10.32 -3.96
N GLN A 124 11.45 -9.83 -4.59
CA GLN A 124 11.55 -8.83 -5.67
C GLN A 124 11.73 -7.39 -5.14
N PHE A 125 11.50 -7.17 -3.84
CA PHE A 125 11.75 -5.88 -3.22
C PHE A 125 13.21 -5.76 -2.79
N PRO A 126 13.94 -4.71 -3.24
CA PRO A 126 15.33 -4.50 -2.83
C PRO A 126 15.46 -4.35 -1.32
N LYS A 127 16.43 -5.05 -0.69
CA LYS A 127 16.73 -4.88 0.73
C LYS A 127 17.86 -3.88 0.99
N ASP A 128 18.81 -3.82 0.05
CA ASP A 128 20.07 -3.07 0.23
C ASP A 128 20.12 -1.77 -0.59
N LYS A 129 19.01 -1.41 -1.23
CA LYS A 129 18.93 -0.23 -2.07
C LYS A 129 17.57 0.46 -1.90
N PRO A 130 17.54 1.80 -1.87
CA PRO A 130 16.29 2.55 -1.86
C PRO A 130 15.47 2.29 -3.12
N PHE A 131 14.17 2.26 -2.98
CA PHE A 131 13.24 2.13 -4.11
C PHE A 131 12.01 3.02 -3.92
N VAL A 132 11.30 3.23 -5.01
CA VAL A 132 10.04 3.97 -5.03
C VAL A 132 8.90 2.98 -5.18
N LEU A 133 7.87 3.14 -4.37
CA LEU A 133 6.68 2.31 -4.35
C LEU A 133 5.48 3.12 -4.84
N HIS A 134 4.65 2.54 -5.68
CA HIS A 134 3.37 3.15 -6.06
C HIS A 134 2.29 2.13 -6.41
N CYS A 135 1.04 2.61 -6.42
CA CYS A 135 -0.09 1.91 -7.04
C CYS A 135 -0.81 2.86 -8.01
N ALA A 136 -2.12 2.76 -8.21
CA ALA A 136 -2.87 3.69 -9.06
C ALA A 136 -2.97 5.08 -8.43
N GLY A 137 -3.55 5.21 -7.23
CA GLY A 137 -3.84 6.48 -6.56
C GLY A 137 -3.37 6.56 -5.10
N GLY A 138 -2.47 5.67 -4.64
CA GLY A 138 -1.87 5.73 -3.29
C GLY A 138 -2.52 4.85 -2.23
N TYR A 139 -3.66 4.20 -2.46
CA TYR A 139 -4.34 3.36 -1.47
C TYR A 139 -3.62 2.01 -1.26
N ARG A 140 -3.41 1.24 -2.33
CA ARG A 140 -2.77 -0.09 -2.30
C ARG A 140 -1.31 -0.02 -1.88
N SER A 141 -0.60 1.01 -2.30
CA SER A 141 0.80 1.20 -1.94
C SER A 141 1.00 1.49 -0.45
N MET A 142 0.03 2.10 0.23
CA MET A 142 0.07 2.26 1.69
C MET A 142 -0.15 0.94 2.43
N ILE A 143 -0.98 0.04 1.91
CA ILE A 143 -1.10 -1.33 2.44
C ILE A 143 0.23 -2.06 2.26
N ALA A 144 0.79 -2.03 1.04
CA ALA A 144 2.09 -2.64 0.74
C ALA A 144 3.20 -2.08 1.66
N ALA A 145 3.23 -0.75 1.86
CA ALA A 145 4.20 -0.10 2.73
C ALA A 145 4.17 -0.64 4.17
N SER A 146 2.98 -0.82 4.74
CA SER A 146 2.86 -1.36 6.09
C SER A 146 3.35 -2.81 6.19
N ILE A 147 3.06 -3.64 5.19
CA ILE A 147 3.53 -5.03 5.12
C ILE A 147 5.05 -5.08 4.95
N LEU A 148 5.61 -4.26 4.07
CA LEU A 148 7.05 -4.19 3.85
C LEU A 148 7.78 -3.77 5.12
N LYS A 149 7.31 -2.74 5.82
CA LYS A 149 7.90 -2.30 7.09
C LYS A 149 7.82 -3.40 8.16
N GLN A 150 6.68 -4.07 8.30
CA GLN A 150 6.52 -5.23 9.18
C GLN A 150 7.55 -6.33 8.87
N ARG A 151 7.94 -6.49 7.61
CA ARG A 151 8.91 -7.50 7.15
C ARG A 151 10.34 -6.98 7.10
N GLY A 152 10.61 -5.76 7.59
CA GLY A 152 11.94 -5.18 7.78
C GLY A 152 12.48 -4.35 6.61
N TRP A 153 11.66 -3.97 5.62
CA TRP A 153 12.04 -2.98 4.62
C TRP A 153 11.80 -1.58 5.17
N GLN A 154 12.84 -0.75 5.20
CA GLN A 154 12.78 0.62 5.76
C GLN A 154 13.06 1.69 4.71
N ASP A 155 13.91 1.39 3.73
CA ASP A 155 14.43 2.38 2.78
C ASP A 155 13.62 2.39 1.47
N PHE A 156 12.41 2.95 1.55
CA PHE A 156 11.56 3.19 0.38
C PHE A 156 10.70 4.44 0.55
N THR A 157 10.20 4.95 -0.59
CA THR A 157 9.35 6.14 -0.65
C THR A 157 8.11 5.83 -1.48
N ASP A 158 6.91 6.18 -0.98
CA ASP A 158 5.64 6.02 -1.70
C ASP A 158 5.32 7.24 -2.57
N VAL A 159 4.74 7.02 -3.74
CA VAL A 159 4.20 8.11 -4.59
C VAL A 159 2.75 8.37 -4.21
N ARG A 160 2.48 9.55 -3.64
CA ARG A 160 1.19 9.93 -3.04
C ARG A 160 0.00 9.75 -3.98
N GLY A 161 0.09 10.24 -5.21
CA GLY A 161 -0.93 10.10 -6.25
C GLY A 161 -0.77 8.84 -7.12
N GLY A 162 0.24 8.01 -6.84
CA GLY A 162 0.49 6.77 -7.58
C GLY A 162 0.72 7.00 -9.08
N PHE A 163 0.27 6.03 -9.90
CA PHE A 163 0.43 6.11 -11.35
C PHE A 163 -0.36 7.26 -11.97
N GLU A 164 -1.47 7.68 -11.37
CA GLU A 164 -2.24 8.84 -11.83
C GLU A 164 -1.39 10.13 -11.83
N ASP A 165 -0.49 10.28 -10.85
CA ASP A 165 0.45 11.40 -10.83
C ASP A 165 1.68 11.16 -11.73
N ILE A 166 2.21 9.93 -11.74
CA ILE A 166 3.32 9.54 -12.64
C ILE A 166 2.93 9.77 -14.10
N SER A 167 1.69 9.47 -14.49
CA SER A 167 1.23 9.61 -15.88
C SER A 167 1.27 11.04 -16.40
N LYS A 168 1.21 12.04 -15.51
CA LYS A 168 1.27 13.47 -15.83
C LYS A 168 2.71 14.00 -16.00
N THR A 169 3.71 13.19 -15.69
CA THR A 169 5.13 13.55 -15.73
C THR A 169 5.77 13.19 -17.06
N SER A 170 7.01 13.65 -17.29
CA SER A 170 7.83 13.25 -18.43
C SER A 170 8.58 11.91 -18.24
N ILE A 171 8.34 11.19 -17.15
CA ILE A 171 8.88 9.85 -16.97
C ILE A 171 8.40 8.96 -18.12
N PRO A 172 9.31 8.27 -18.83
CA PRO A 172 8.93 7.41 -19.95
C PRO A 172 7.94 6.32 -19.52
N LYS A 173 6.90 6.15 -20.32
CA LYS A 173 5.86 5.14 -20.10
C LYS A 173 5.80 4.19 -21.31
N SER A 174 5.32 2.98 -21.08
CA SER A 174 4.98 2.04 -22.16
C SER A 174 3.88 2.62 -23.05
N GLU A 175 3.71 2.08 -24.24
CA GLU A 175 2.53 2.38 -25.05
C GLU A 175 1.28 1.90 -24.32
N TYR A 176 0.22 2.72 -24.39
CA TYR A 176 -1.06 2.34 -23.79
C TYR A 176 -1.72 1.20 -24.58
N VAL A 177 -2.05 0.14 -23.90
CA VAL A 177 -2.84 -0.99 -24.43
C VAL A 177 -4.16 -1.06 -23.69
N CYS A 178 -5.28 -1.07 -24.43
CA CYS A 178 -6.59 -1.19 -23.80
C CYS A 178 -6.71 -2.51 -23.05
N PRO A 179 -7.10 -2.52 -21.76
CA PRO A 179 -7.21 -3.75 -20.96
C PRO A 179 -8.10 -4.83 -21.61
N SER A 180 -9.11 -4.44 -22.40
CA SER A 180 -9.97 -5.38 -23.11
C SER A 180 -9.28 -6.12 -24.26
N THR A 181 -8.08 -5.72 -24.67
CA THR A 181 -7.29 -6.40 -25.71
C THR A 181 -6.22 -7.31 -25.12
N LEU A 182 -6.08 -7.34 -23.80
CA LEU A 182 -5.15 -8.18 -23.05
C LEU A 182 -5.76 -9.51 -22.58
N LEU A 183 -6.96 -9.84 -23.09
CA LEU A 183 -7.71 -11.07 -22.78
C LEU A 183 -7.34 -12.20 -23.73
#